data_574c6c6a7b26026bf9b2001358b4cadc
#
_entry.id   574c6c6a7b26026bf9b2001358b4cadc
#
_cell.length_a   1.000
_cell.length_b   1.000
_cell.length_c   1.000
_cell.angle_alpha   90.00
_cell.angle_beta   90.00
_cell.angle_gamma   90.00
#
_symmetry.space_group_name_H-M   'P 1'
#
loop_
_entity.id
_entity.type
_entity.pdbx_description
1 polymer ?
#
loop_
_entity_poly.entity_id
_entity_poly.type
_entity_poly.pdbx_seq_one_letter_code
_entity_poly.pdbx_strand_id
1 'polypeptide(L)'
;MKIRIGFGLGTRSFTNDHKTFDPFVDALENLGFDSLWLSERLGGESPDPIVGLSYAAGRTKRIKFGFSVMVLPGRNLAVLAKELASLDRLSNGRLLPALSLIHI
;
A
#
# COMPACT_ATOMS: atom_id res chain seq x y z
N MET A 1 9.87 -25.01 1.44
CA MET A 1 9.92 -23.63 0.91
C MET A 1 8.54 -23.01 0.96
N LYS A 2 8.45 -21.80 1.46
CA LYS A 2 7.18 -21.11 1.50
C LYS A 2 7.07 -20.12 0.34
N ILE A 3 6.00 -20.25 -0.43
CA ILE A 3 5.72 -19.33 -1.53
C ILE A 3 4.91 -18.16 -1.00
N ARG A 4 5.35 -16.94 -1.30
CA ARG A 4 4.65 -15.73 -0.92
C ARG A 4 4.07 -15.07 -2.16
N ILE A 5 2.79 -14.72 -2.08
CA ILE A 5 2.08 -14.14 -3.21
C ILE A 5 1.61 -12.75 -2.84
N GLY A 6 2.09 -11.76 -3.58
CA GLY A 6 1.66 -10.39 -3.44
C GLY A 6 0.72 -9.98 -4.56
N PHE A 7 -0.13 -9.02 -4.30
CA PHE A 7 -1.02 -8.46 -5.31
C PHE A 7 -0.68 -6.99 -5.53
N GLY A 8 -0.37 -6.63 -6.77
CA GLY A 8 -0.09 -5.25 -7.15
C GLY A 8 -1.29 -4.66 -7.86
N LEU A 9 -1.83 -3.57 -7.31
CA LEU A 9 -2.98 -2.92 -7.90
C LEU A 9 -2.63 -2.17 -9.18
N GLY A 10 -1.42 -1.65 -9.24
CA GLY A 10 -0.98 -0.86 -10.38
C GLY A 10 -1.75 0.46 -10.46
N THR A 11 -2.13 0.83 -11.67
CA THR A 11 -2.86 2.09 -11.91
C THR A 11 -4.32 1.84 -12.26
N ARG A 12 -4.85 0.70 -11.87
CA ARG A 12 -6.24 0.37 -12.15
C ARG A 12 -7.17 1.33 -11.42
N SER A 13 -8.25 1.68 -12.09
CA SER A 13 -9.09 2.79 -11.68
C SER A 13 -10.28 2.42 -10.83
N PHE A 14 -10.52 1.17 -10.56
CA PHE A 14 -11.77 0.77 -9.92
C PHE A 14 -11.77 0.90 -8.40
N THR A 15 -10.69 1.36 -7.80
CA THR A 15 -10.49 1.16 -6.37
C THR A 15 -10.54 2.41 -5.51
N ASN A 16 -10.81 3.57 -6.08
CA ASN A 16 -10.87 4.80 -5.27
C ASN A 16 -12.26 5.04 -4.69
N ASP A 17 -12.91 3.98 -4.24
CA ASP A 17 -14.25 4.02 -3.67
C ASP A 17 -14.33 2.90 -2.65
N HIS A 18 -14.84 3.21 -1.45
CA HIS A 18 -14.92 2.22 -0.39
C HIS A 18 -15.79 1.00 -0.76
N LYS A 19 -16.76 1.19 -1.65
CA LYS A 19 -17.63 0.09 -2.08
C LYS A 19 -16.90 -0.98 -2.86
N THR A 20 -15.80 -0.61 -3.54
CA THR A 20 -14.97 -1.57 -4.26
C THR A 20 -13.69 -1.90 -3.51
N PHE A 21 -13.09 -0.91 -2.85
CA PHE A 21 -11.82 -1.12 -2.17
C PHE A 21 -11.97 -2.00 -0.93
N ASP A 22 -13.01 -1.79 -0.13
CA ASP A 22 -13.21 -2.57 1.08
C ASP A 22 -13.32 -4.08 0.82
N PRO A 23 -14.22 -4.53 -0.08
CA PRO A 23 -14.29 -5.96 -0.36
C PRO A 23 -13.01 -6.51 -0.98
N PHE A 24 -12.31 -5.69 -1.78
CA PHE A 24 -11.05 -6.09 -2.39
C PHE A 24 -10.00 -6.38 -1.32
N VAL A 25 -9.82 -5.46 -0.38
CA VAL A 25 -8.84 -5.62 0.69
C VAL A 25 -9.21 -6.81 1.58
N ASP A 26 -10.48 -6.92 1.94
CA ASP A 26 -10.95 -8.02 2.76
C ASP A 26 -10.72 -9.37 2.08
N ALA A 27 -10.94 -9.43 0.76
CA ALA A 27 -10.73 -10.66 0.01
C ALA A 27 -9.26 -11.06 -0.01
N LEU A 28 -8.34 -10.10 -0.18
CA LEU A 28 -6.92 -10.40 -0.15
C LEU A 28 -6.51 -11.00 1.19
N GLU A 29 -7.01 -10.45 2.28
CA GLU A 29 -6.72 -10.97 3.61
C GLU A 29 -7.28 -12.37 3.80
N ASN A 30 -8.53 -12.57 3.41
CA ASN A 30 -9.23 -13.83 3.63
C ASN A 30 -8.76 -14.96 2.72
N LEU A 31 -8.30 -14.62 1.51
CA LEU A 31 -7.83 -15.61 0.55
C LEU A 31 -6.36 -16.00 0.76
N GLY A 32 -5.71 -15.38 1.72
CA GLY A 32 -4.36 -15.77 2.07
C GLY A 32 -3.24 -15.12 1.26
N PHE A 33 -3.52 -14.01 0.59
CA PHE A 33 -2.45 -13.26 -0.05
C PHE A 33 -1.50 -12.71 1.00
N ASP A 34 -0.23 -12.63 0.66
CA ASP A 34 0.80 -12.22 1.62
C ASP A 34 0.98 -10.70 1.67
N SER A 35 0.78 -10.01 0.57
CA SER A 35 1.04 -8.57 0.53
C SER A 35 0.19 -7.86 -0.52
N LEU A 36 -0.02 -6.57 -0.26
CA LEU A 36 -0.71 -5.65 -1.17
C LEU A 36 0.25 -4.53 -1.52
N TRP A 37 0.35 -4.24 -2.82
CA TRP A 37 1.27 -3.23 -3.35
C TRP A 37 0.50 -2.16 -4.08
N LEU A 38 0.68 -0.92 -3.70
CA LEU A 38 0.06 0.22 -4.37
C LEU A 38 1.11 1.05 -5.07
N SER A 39 0.73 1.57 -6.24
CA SER A 39 1.58 2.42 -7.04
C SER A 39 1.21 3.89 -6.82
N GLU A 40 2.20 4.75 -6.90
CA GLU A 40 1.93 6.18 -6.81
C GLU A 40 1.68 6.75 -8.20
N ARG A 41 0.52 7.36 -8.37
CA ARG A 41 0.18 8.05 -9.60
C ARG A 41 -0.74 9.21 -9.25
N LEU A 42 -0.26 10.42 -9.48
CA LEU A 42 -0.99 11.61 -9.08
C LEU A 42 -2.30 11.78 -9.85
N GLY A 43 -2.24 11.55 -11.16
CA GLY A 43 -3.46 11.55 -11.96
C GLY A 43 -3.97 10.14 -12.09
N GLY A 44 -5.24 9.94 -11.97
CA GLY A 44 -5.83 8.62 -12.04
C GLY A 44 -6.74 8.37 -10.87
N GLU A 45 -7.38 7.21 -10.87
CA GLU A 45 -8.40 6.92 -9.90
C GLU A 45 -7.99 5.91 -8.83
N SER A 46 -6.75 5.46 -8.86
CA SER A 46 -6.27 4.61 -7.77
C SER A 46 -5.97 5.47 -6.55
N PRO A 47 -6.17 4.96 -5.35
CA PRO A 47 -5.91 5.76 -4.15
C PRO A 47 -4.42 6.06 -3.99
N ASP A 48 -4.14 7.20 -3.35
CA ASP A 48 -2.78 7.51 -2.94
C ASP A 48 -2.21 6.33 -2.14
N PRO A 49 -0.96 5.92 -2.38
CA PRO A 49 -0.44 4.74 -1.72
C PRO A 49 -0.38 4.84 -0.20
N ILE A 50 0.01 5.99 0.36
CA ILE A 50 0.07 6.11 1.82
C ILE A 50 -1.34 6.04 2.41
N VAL A 51 -2.27 6.79 1.84
CA VAL A 51 -3.65 6.79 2.31
C VAL A 51 -4.29 5.42 2.11
N GLY A 52 -4.11 4.83 0.93
CA GLY A 52 -4.70 3.53 0.63
C GLY A 52 -4.17 2.42 1.51
N LEU A 53 -2.85 2.39 1.73
CA LEU A 53 -2.26 1.35 2.59
C LEU A 53 -2.63 1.57 4.05
N SER A 54 -2.73 2.81 4.51
CA SER A 54 -3.16 3.09 5.88
C SER A 54 -4.58 2.63 6.11
N TYR A 55 -5.44 2.89 5.14
CA TYR A 55 -6.83 2.44 5.19
C TYR A 55 -6.91 0.91 5.22
N ALA A 56 -6.15 0.26 4.34
CA ALA A 56 -6.11 -1.20 4.30
C ALA A 56 -5.55 -1.79 5.59
N ALA A 57 -4.55 -1.13 6.18
CA ALA A 57 -3.97 -1.59 7.44
C ALA A 57 -5.01 -1.61 8.56
N GLY A 58 -5.90 -0.62 8.57
CA GLY A 58 -6.95 -0.56 9.57
C GLY A 58 -8.02 -1.63 9.41
N ARG A 59 -8.13 -2.23 8.22
CA ARG A 59 -9.13 -3.26 7.95
C ARG A 59 -8.57 -4.67 8.06
N THR A 60 -7.27 -4.83 8.15
CA THR A 60 -6.63 -6.15 8.09
C THR A 60 -5.74 -6.36 9.30
N LYS A 61 -5.30 -7.60 9.49
CA LYS A 61 -4.43 -7.93 10.62
C LYS A 61 -3.15 -8.63 10.20
N ARG A 62 -3.13 -9.26 9.04
CA ARG A 62 -2.03 -10.13 8.64
C ARG A 62 -1.28 -9.65 7.42
N ILE A 63 -2.00 -9.17 6.42
CA ILE A 63 -1.42 -8.83 5.12
C ILE A 63 -0.38 -7.70 5.24
N LYS A 64 0.70 -7.80 4.50
CA LYS A 64 1.75 -6.78 4.48
C LYS A 64 1.53 -5.80 3.36
N PHE A 65 2.19 -4.65 3.43
CA PHE A 65 1.96 -3.56 2.50
C PHE A 65 3.26 -3.07 1.92
N GLY A 66 3.23 -2.63 0.67
CA GLY A 66 4.38 -2.03 0.03
C GLY A 66 4.00 -1.05 -1.05
N PHE A 67 4.97 -0.29 -1.51
CA PHE A 67 4.81 0.65 -2.60
C PHE A 67 5.49 0.11 -3.85
N SER A 68 4.80 0.21 -4.96
CA SER A 68 5.32 -0.31 -6.21
C SER A 68 4.96 0.61 -7.36
N VAL A 69 5.47 1.78 -7.43
CA VAL A 69 6.61 2.39 -6.74
C VAL A 69 6.17 3.69 -6.10
N MET A 70 6.84 4.14 -5.03
CA MET A 70 6.61 5.47 -4.48
C MET A 70 7.61 6.45 -5.09
N VAL A 71 7.13 7.59 -5.53
CA VAL A 71 7.96 8.64 -6.10
C VAL A 71 8.45 9.56 -4.97
N LEU A 72 9.77 9.53 -4.72
CA LEU A 72 10.34 10.35 -3.65
C LEU A 72 10.52 11.82 -4.01
N PRO A 73 10.97 12.17 -5.23
CA PRO A 73 11.12 13.59 -5.59
C PRO A 73 9.82 14.35 -5.41
N GLY A 74 9.91 15.53 -4.81
CA GLY A 74 8.74 16.35 -4.55
C GLY A 74 8.08 16.09 -3.20
N ARG A 75 8.50 15.06 -2.47
CA ARG A 75 7.98 14.80 -1.14
C ARG A 75 8.88 15.42 -0.08
N ASN A 76 8.26 15.87 1.01
CA ASN A 76 9.01 16.28 2.18
C ASN A 76 9.46 15.01 2.90
N LEU A 77 10.76 14.75 2.91
CA LEU A 77 11.28 13.49 3.44
C LEU A 77 11.05 13.33 4.94
N ALA A 78 11.05 14.44 5.69
CA ALA A 78 10.80 14.35 7.12
C ALA A 78 9.37 13.93 7.40
N VAL A 79 8.41 14.51 6.65
CA VAL A 79 7.01 14.14 6.78
C VAL A 79 6.80 12.69 6.35
N LEU A 80 7.39 12.31 5.23
CA LEU A 80 7.27 10.94 4.73
C LEU A 80 7.82 9.93 5.74
N ALA A 81 8.96 10.22 6.33
CA ALA A 81 9.55 9.32 7.33
C ALA A 81 8.60 9.13 8.52
N LYS A 82 7.95 10.21 8.96
CA LYS A 82 6.99 10.12 10.05
C LYS A 82 5.78 9.31 9.67
N GLU A 83 5.28 9.51 8.45
CA GLU A 83 4.12 8.76 7.97
C GLU A 83 4.41 7.27 7.88
N LEU A 84 5.56 6.91 7.32
CA LEU A 84 5.93 5.50 7.17
C LEU A 84 6.19 4.84 8.52
N ALA A 85 6.86 5.54 9.42
CA ALA A 85 7.10 5.01 10.75
C ALA A 85 5.78 4.78 11.49
N SER A 86 4.84 5.71 11.37
CA SER A 86 3.54 5.58 12.01
C SER A 86 2.75 4.41 11.42
N LEU A 87 2.76 4.28 10.10
CA LEU A 87 2.07 3.17 9.45
C LEU A 87 2.66 1.83 9.89
N ASP A 88 3.97 1.73 9.95
CA ASP A 88 4.62 0.50 10.35
C ASP A 88 4.26 0.13 11.80
N ARG A 89 4.30 1.09 12.70
CA ARG A 89 3.97 0.84 14.11
C ARG A 89 2.50 0.51 14.31
N LEU A 90 1.62 1.26 13.69
CA LEU A 90 0.17 1.04 13.85
C LEU A 90 -0.28 -0.26 13.20
N SER A 91 0.42 -0.70 12.17
CA SER A 91 0.10 -1.96 11.50
C SER A 91 0.83 -3.16 12.08
N ASN A 92 1.54 -2.98 13.18
CA ASN A 92 2.29 -4.03 13.85
C ASN A 92 3.40 -4.61 12.95
N GLY A 93 4.15 -3.73 12.30
CA GLY A 93 5.31 -4.12 11.52
C GLY A 93 5.01 -4.74 10.16
N ARG A 94 3.87 -4.41 9.58
CA ARG A 94 3.48 -5.00 8.29
C ARG A 94 3.90 -4.20 7.07
N LEU A 95 4.57 -3.07 7.26
CA LEU A 95 5.05 -2.27 6.14
C LEU A 95 6.34 -2.86 5.58
N LEU A 96 6.36 -3.09 4.28
CA LEU A 96 7.55 -3.55 3.59
C LEU A 96 8.30 -2.33 3.03
N PRO A 97 9.56 -2.11 3.41
CA PRO A 97 10.27 -0.90 3.03
C PRO A 97 10.83 -0.98 1.61
N ALA A 98 9.96 -0.90 0.64
CA ALA A 98 10.36 -0.93 -0.76
C ALA A 98 10.17 0.45 -1.36
N LEU A 99 11.18 1.29 -1.27
CA LEU A 99 11.15 2.63 -1.85
C LEU A 99 12.04 2.69 -3.07
N SER A 100 11.58 3.41 -4.08
CA SER A 100 12.39 3.68 -5.25
C SER A 100 12.90 5.11 -5.22
N LEU A 101 14.15 5.25 -5.51
CA LEU A 101 14.77 6.56 -5.59
C LEU A 101 14.76 7.12 -6.97
N ILE A 102 14.33 6.34 -7.90
CA ILE A 102 14.50 6.73 -9.15
C ILE A 102 13.64 7.19 -9.89
N HIS A 103 13.42 7.35 -10.21
CA HIS A 103 12.91 7.64 -11.04
C HIS A 103 12.73 8.54 -11.47
N ILE A 104 13.25 8.88 -11.59
CA ILE A 104 13.31 9.74 -12.07
C ILE A 104 12.99 9.96 -13.08
#